data_633e8bb75b927078091fece07c5ab9d4
#
_entry.id   633e8bb75b927078091fece07c5ab9d4
#
_cell.length_a   1.000
_cell.length_b   1.000
_cell.length_c   1.000
_cell.angle_alpha   90.00
_cell.angle_beta   90.00
_cell.angle_gamma   90.00
#
_symmetry.space_group_name_H-M   'P 1'
#
loop_
_entity.id
_entity.type
_entity.pdbx_description
1 polymer ?
#
loop_
_entity_poly.entity_id
_entity_poly.type
_entity_poly.pdbx_seq_one_letter_code
_entity_poly.pdbx_strand_id
1 'polypeptide(L)'
;MTDEAVRLTTRGYGAWVFAVVALGVVVLGVVFSSRFGSDPELVPSPLIGLPAPAVELPFLEAEGTFDLGDLRGDITVVNFWASWCLGCRTEHPGLLAAAETFRDFDVRFVGILHQDNATAGIRFLDDLGRGDPFLYLDDAGSRAALEYGVLGLPETFFVDADGTIVGKISGPAPAGLLAATVQRLVLGEAIGTITSGEVENRD
;
A
#
# COMPACT_ATOMS: atom_id res chain seq x y z
N MET A 1 -71.99 -43.47 -3.09
CA MET A 1 -70.80 -43.90 -2.34
C MET A 1 -69.79 -42.85 -2.57
N THR A 2 -69.53 -42.13 -1.53
CA THR A 2 -68.89 -40.78 -1.45
C THR A 2 -67.40 -40.87 -1.54
N ASP A 3 -66.85 -40.17 -2.53
CA ASP A 3 -65.40 -39.93 -2.69
C ASP A 3 -65.07 -38.66 -1.91
N GLU A 4 -64.55 -38.87 -0.73
CA GLU A 4 -64.13 -37.77 0.17
C GLU A 4 -62.64 -37.48 -0.03
N ALA A 5 -62.38 -36.56 -0.94
CA ALA A 5 -61.05 -36.10 -1.24
C ALA A 5 -60.38 -35.36 -0.02
N VAL A 6 -59.41 -36.01 0.56
CA VAL A 6 -58.53 -35.43 1.59
C VAL A 6 -57.74 -34.26 0.98
N ARG A 7 -58.24 -33.05 1.21
CA ARG A 7 -57.47 -31.82 0.92
C ARG A 7 -56.41 -31.61 1.99
N LEU A 8 -55.22 -32.08 1.72
CA LEU A 8 -54.06 -31.77 2.54
C LEU A 8 -53.78 -30.26 2.51
N THR A 9 -53.92 -29.63 3.64
CA THR A 9 -53.62 -28.20 3.88
C THR A 9 -52.13 -27.96 3.88
N THR A 10 -51.49 -27.84 2.71
CA THR A 10 -50.04 -27.48 2.56
C THR A 10 -49.82 -25.97 2.54
N ARG A 11 -50.84 -25.15 2.83
CA ARG A 11 -50.79 -23.68 2.60
C ARG A 11 -50.06 -22.89 3.70
N GLY A 12 -49.74 -23.48 4.86
CA GLY A 12 -49.06 -22.79 5.96
C GLY A 12 -47.53 -22.91 5.95
N TYR A 13 -47.03 -24.07 5.52
CA TYR A 13 -45.62 -24.38 5.62
C TYR A 13 -44.75 -23.58 4.62
N GLY A 14 -45.26 -23.43 3.37
CA GLY A 14 -44.56 -22.66 2.32
C GLY A 14 -44.43 -21.17 2.65
N ALA A 15 -45.49 -20.58 3.22
CA ALA A 15 -45.45 -19.16 3.60
C ALA A 15 -44.47 -18.89 4.75
N TRP A 16 -44.36 -19.81 5.71
CA TRP A 16 -43.43 -19.70 6.83
C TRP A 16 -41.98 -19.88 6.39
N VAL A 17 -41.73 -20.87 5.52
CA VAL A 17 -40.39 -21.05 4.92
C VAL A 17 -39.96 -19.79 4.13
N PHE A 18 -40.91 -19.25 3.35
CA PHE A 18 -40.63 -18.00 2.59
C PHE A 18 -40.30 -16.81 3.50
N ALA A 19 -41.03 -16.67 4.61
CA ALA A 19 -40.81 -15.63 5.60
C ALA A 19 -39.43 -15.77 6.29
N VAL A 20 -39.01 -17.00 6.64
CA VAL A 20 -37.71 -17.29 7.24
C VAL A 20 -36.56 -17.01 6.26
N VAL A 21 -36.72 -17.41 5.00
CA VAL A 21 -35.73 -17.16 3.96
C VAL A 21 -35.59 -15.64 3.69
N ALA A 22 -36.75 -14.95 3.56
CA ALA A 22 -36.76 -13.50 3.36
C ALA A 22 -36.09 -12.75 4.54
N LEU A 23 -36.39 -13.17 5.77
CA LEU A 23 -35.75 -12.62 6.97
C LEU A 23 -34.22 -12.89 6.94
N GLY A 24 -33.78 -14.09 6.58
CA GLY A 24 -32.37 -14.45 6.42
C GLY A 24 -31.66 -13.59 5.40
N VAL A 25 -32.28 -13.34 4.24
CA VAL A 25 -31.72 -12.45 3.20
C VAL A 25 -31.61 -11.01 3.69
N VAL A 26 -32.63 -10.50 4.41
CA VAL A 26 -32.61 -9.16 4.99
C VAL A 26 -31.50 -9.05 6.04
N VAL A 27 -31.37 -10.00 6.94
CA VAL A 27 -30.31 -10.02 7.97
C VAL A 27 -28.92 -10.09 7.30
N LEU A 28 -28.78 -10.96 6.29
CA LEU A 28 -27.52 -11.02 5.52
C LEU A 28 -27.22 -9.68 4.83
N GLY A 29 -28.22 -9.07 4.20
CA GLY A 29 -28.10 -7.75 3.56
C GLY A 29 -27.68 -6.65 4.53
N VAL A 30 -28.28 -6.64 5.74
CA VAL A 30 -27.90 -5.68 6.80
C VAL A 30 -26.48 -5.94 7.31
N VAL A 31 -26.10 -7.20 7.55
CA VAL A 31 -24.75 -7.56 7.97
C VAL A 31 -23.71 -7.20 6.89
N PHE A 32 -24.02 -7.48 5.61
CA PHE A 32 -23.13 -7.07 4.52
C PHE A 32 -23.07 -5.54 4.40
N SER A 33 -24.19 -4.84 4.39
CA SER A 33 -24.18 -3.37 4.27
C SER A 33 -23.47 -2.67 5.44
N SER A 34 -23.57 -3.22 6.66
CA SER A 34 -22.85 -2.69 7.82
C SER A 34 -21.33 -2.97 7.78
N ARG A 35 -20.90 -3.94 6.96
CA ARG A 35 -19.48 -4.25 6.75
C ARG A 35 -18.89 -3.57 5.51
N PHE A 36 -19.70 -3.28 4.49
CA PHE A 36 -19.27 -2.59 3.26
C PHE A 36 -19.19 -1.07 3.38
N GLY A 37 -19.59 -0.49 4.50
CA GLY A 37 -19.47 0.95 4.78
C GLY A 37 -18.40 1.28 5.83
N SER A 38 -17.68 0.29 6.34
CA SER A 38 -16.49 0.55 7.14
C SER A 38 -15.37 0.85 6.16
N ASP A 39 -14.84 2.07 6.19
CA ASP A 39 -13.54 2.35 5.59
C ASP A 39 -12.61 1.20 5.96
N PRO A 40 -11.82 0.68 5.02
CA PRO A 40 -10.80 -0.32 5.35
C PRO A 40 -9.95 0.33 6.42
N GLU A 41 -10.28 0.00 7.67
CA GLU A 41 -9.58 0.48 8.85
C GLU A 41 -8.11 0.26 8.56
N LEU A 42 -7.37 1.36 8.48
CA LEU A 42 -5.95 1.35 8.28
C LEU A 42 -5.36 0.33 9.22
N VAL A 43 -5.04 -0.84 8.72
CA VAL A 43 -4.27 -1.80 9.51
C VAL A 43 -2.90 -1.15 9.67
N PRO A 44 -2.57 -0.63 10.85
CA PRO A 44 -1.26 -0.05 11.08
C PRO A 44 -0.22 -1.07 10.65
N SER A 45 0.78 -0.66 9.87
CA SER A 45 1.84 -1.59 9.49
C SER A 45 2.47 -2.14 10.78
N PRO A 46 2.52 -3.45 10.98
CA PRO A 46 3.12 -4.06 12.16
C PRO A 46 4.63 -3.79 12.25
N LEU A 47 5.21 -3.24 11.18
CA LEU A 47 6.64 -2.93 11.12
C LEU A 47 6.98 -1.53 11.66
N ILE A 48 5.99 -0.68 11.95
CA ILE A 48 6.27 0.63 12.55
C ILE A 48 6.89 0.44 13.93
N GLY A 49 8.05 1.06 14.14
CA GLY A 49 8.85 0.91 15.35
C GLY A 49 9.81 -0.29 15.33
N LEU A 50 9.82 -1.08 14.24
CA LEU A 50 10.75 -2.19 14.06
C LEU A 50 11.87 -1.82 13.08
N PRO A 51 13.04 -2.49 13.16
CA PRO A 51 14.08 -2.33 12.16
C PRO A 51 13.59 -2.65 10.75
N ALA A 52 14.01 -1.86 9.76
CA ALA A 52 13.75 -2.15 8.37
C ALA A 52 14.34 -3.51 7.99
N PRO A 53 13.58 -4.36 7.26
CA PRO A 53 14.05 -5.67 6.84
C PRO A 53 15.32 -5.58 5.98
N ALA A 54 16.33 -6.37 6.33
CA ALA A 54 17.57 -6.50 5.58
C ALA A 54 17.38 -7.50 4.43
N VAL A 55 17.32 -7.00 3.21
CA VAL A 55 17.17 -7.81 2.00
C VAL A 55 18.16 -7.31 0.96
N GLU A 56 19.00 -8.20 0.46
CA GLU A 56 19.91 -7.88 -0.64
C GLU A 56 19.17 -7.98 -1.98
N LEU A 57 19.17 -6.88 -2.75
CA LEU A 57 18.52 -6.75 -4.05
C LEU A 57 19.51 -6.28 -5.12
N PRO A 58 19.40 -6.77 -6.37
CA PRO A 58 20.18 -6.25 -7.47
C PRO A 58 19.76 -4.82 -7.82
N PHE A 59 20.73 -4.03 -8.31
CA PHE A 59 20.41 -2.76 -8.94
C PHE A 59 19.59 -2.98 -10.22
N LEU A 60 18.62 -2.12 -10.49
CA LEU A 60 17.78 -2.22 -11.68
C LEU A 60 18.56 -1.91 -12.98
N GLU A 61 19.53 -0.98 -12.94
CA GLU A 61 20.23 -0.48 -14.10
C GLU A 61 21.76 -0.57 -14.00
N ALA A 62 22.29 -1.21 -12.96
CA ALA A 62 23.73 -1.36 -12.75
C ALA A 62 24.08 -2.81 -12.36
N GLU A 63 25.35 -3.15 -12.42
CA GLU A 63 25.84 -4.41 -11.87
C GLU A 63 25.97 -4.30 -10.35
N GLY A 64 25.78 -5.44 -9.66
CA GLY A 64 25.91 -5.54 -8.21
C GLY A 64 24.56 -5.53 -7.49
N THR A 65 24.65 -5.50 -6.18
CA THR A 65 23.50 -5.58 -5.27
C THR A 65 23.62 -4.50 -4.19
N PHE A 66 22.50 -4.21 -3.53
CA PHE A 66 22.42 -3.35 -2.36
C PHE A 66 21.65 -4.07 -1.26
N ASP A 67 22.18 -4.08 -0.04
CA ASP A 67 21.49 -4.61 1.13
C ASP A 67 20.66 -3.49 1.80
N LEU A 68 19.34 -3.68 1.89
CA LEU A 68 18.45 -2.75 2.58
C LEU A 68 18.76 -2.63 4.09
N GLY A 69 19.52 -3.58 4.66
CA GLY A 69 20.05 -3.49 6.01
C GLY A 69 21.11 -2.38 6.20
N ASP A 70 21.69 -1.91 5.10
CA ASP A 70 22.68 -0.81 5.09
C ASP A 70 22.04 0.60 5.02
N LEU A 71 20.71 0.68 5.16
CA LEU A 71 19.97 1.95 5.19
C LEU A 71 20.17 2.76 6.49
N ARG A 72 21.16 2.42 7.30
CA ARG A 72 21.48 3.15 8.54
C ARG A 72 22.39 4.34 8.24
N GLY A 73 22.21 5.40 9.03
CA GLY A 73 22.97 6.64 8.93
C GLY A 73 22.24 7.75 8.19
N ASP A 74 21.37 7.40 7.23
CA ASP A 74 20.55 8.34 6.46
C ASP A 74 19.07 8.09 6.71
N ILE A 75 18.27 9.14 6.66
CA ILE A 75 16.82 9.01 6.53
C ILE A 75 16.51 8.39 5.16
N THR A 76 15.67 7.37 5.10
CA THR A 76 15.39 6.70 3.82
C THR A 76 13.89 6.64 3.53
N VAL A 77 13.55 7.00 2.30
CA VAL A 77 12.21 6.82 1.71
C VAL A 77 12.27 5.61 0.78
N VAL A 78 11.62 4.51 1.16
CA VAL A 78 11.57 3.27 0.39
C VAL A 78 10.20 3.17 -0.29
N ASN A 79 10.17 3.27 -1.61
CA ASN A 79 8.95 3.21 -2.42
C ASN A 79 8.88 1.92 -3.24
N PHE A 80 7.81 1.15 -3.07
CA PHE A 80 7.51 -0.03 -3.89
C PHE A 80 6.61 0.37 -5.05
N TRP A 81 7.04 0.04 -6.27
CA TRP A 81 6.39 0.48 -7.49
C TRP A 81 6.44 -0.56 -8.62
N ALA A 82 5.65 -0.34 -9.69
CA ALA A 82 5.71 -1.10 -10.94
C ALA A 82 5.32 -0.22 -12.14
N SER A 83 5.76 -0.57 -13.33
CA SER A 83 5.48 0.19 -14.55
C SER A 83 4.01 0.17 -14.97
N TRP A 84 3.29 -0.91 -14.67
CA TRP A 84 1.86 -1.11 -14.94
C TRP A 84 0.95 -0.41 -13.90
N CYS A 85 1.51 0.06 -12.79
CA CYS A 85 0.77 0.68 -11.69
C CYS A 85 0.42 2.15 -12.04
N LEU A 86 -0.86 2.46 -12.22
CA LEU A 86 -1.31 3.82 -12.54
C LEU A 86 -1.03 4.80 -11.40
N GLY A 87 -1.26 4.40 -10.15
CA GLY A 87 -0.95 5.21 -8.95
C GLY A 87 0.53 5.55 -8.86
N CYS A 88 1.41 4.59 -9.20
CA CYS A 88 2.85 4.80 -9.22
C CYS A 88 3.26 5.86 -10.26
N ARG A 89 2.64 5.84 -11.45
CA ARG A 89 2.87 6.89 -12.47
C ARG A 89 2.42 8.27 -12.01
N THR A 90 1.34 8.32 -11.24
CA THR A 90 0.78 9.59 -10.74
C THR A 90 1.66 10.20 -9.64
N GLU A 91 2.20 9.39 -8.73
CA GLU A 91 3.03 9.90 -7.63
C GLU A 91 4.49 10.15 -8.01
N HIS A 92 5.01 9.46 -9.03
CA HIS A 92 6.43 9.49 -9.40
C HIS A 92 7.02 10.90 -9.53
N PRO A 93 6.38 11.87 -10.21
CA PRO A 93 6.88 13.25 -10.25
C PRO A 93 7.01 13.89 -8.87
N GLY A 94 6.12 13.54 -7.95
CA GLY A 94 6.17 14.01 -6.55
C GLY A 94 7.35 13.42 -5.78
N LEU A 95 7.68 12.14 -5.99
CA LEU A 95 8.86 11.49 -5.43
C LEU A 95 10.15 12.13 -5.95
N LEU A 96 10.24 12.43 -7.27
CA LEU A 96 11.39 13.11 -7.84
C LEU A 96 11.56 14.52 -7.27
N ALA A 97 10.47 15.27 -7.14
CA ALA A 97 10.50 16.62 -6.56
C ALA A 97 10.89 16.59 -5.07
N ALA A 98 10.45 15.59 -4.31
CA ALA A 98 10.86 15.40 -2.93
C ALA A 98 12.36 15.04 -2.84
N ALA A 99 12.85 14.13 -3.67
CA ALA A 99 14.26 13.76 -3.70
C ALA A 99 15.17 14.99 -3.98
N GLU A 100 14.77 15.83 -4.95
CA GLU A 100 15.48 17.06 -5.25
C GLU A 100 15.44 18.07 -4.08
N THR A 101 14.25 18.22 -3.45
CA THR A 101 14.06 19.18 -2.34
C THR A 101 14.91 18.82 -1.11
N PHE A 102 15.05 17.53 -0.84
CA PHE A 102 15.76 17.03 0.35
C PHE A 102 17.15 16.48 0.05
N ARG A 103 17.72 16.78 -1.12
CA ARG A 103 19.06 16.33 -1.54
C ARG A 103 20.16 16.68 -0.53
N ASP A 104 20.09 17.86 0.09
CA ASP A 104 21.11 18.39 1.01
C ASP A 104 20.83 18.03 2.48
N PHE A 105 19.86 17.12 2.76
CA PHE A 105 19.40 16.81 4.11
C PHE A 105 19.68 15.36 4.56
N ASP A 106 20.66 14.69 3.96
CA ASP A 106 20.96 13.28 4.24
C ASP A 106 19.71 12.36 4.13
N VAL A 107 18.86 12.63 3.12
CA VAL A 107 17.68 11.84 2.80
C VAL A 107 17.96 11.04 1.55
N ARG A 108 17.85 9.71 1.67
CA ARG A 108 17.99 8.75 0.57
C ARG A 108 16.64 8.33 0.05
N PHE A 109 16.52 8.20 -1.25
CA PHE A 109 15.33 7.63 -1.89
C PHE A 109 15.68 6.30 -2.55
N VAL A 110 14.88 5.26 -2.29
CA VAL A 110 15.03 3.92 -2.84
C VAL A 110 13.72 3.50 -3.49
N GLY A 111 13.74 3.26 -4.80
CA GLY A 111 12.62 2.71 -5.56
C GLY A 111 12.82 1.22 -5.79
N ILE A 112 11.91 0.39 -5.30
CA ILE A 112 11.95 -1.06 -5.45
C ILE A 112 10.91 -1.48 -6.48
N LEU A 113 11.37 -1.97 -7.63
CA LEU A 113 10.53 -2.53 -8.69
C LEU A 113 9.99 -3.88 -8.24
N HIS A 114 8.66 -3.99 -8.10
CA HIS A 114 7.99 -5.17 -7.58
C HIS A 114 6.94 -5.72 -8.57
N GLN A 115 6.89 -7.05 -8.73
CA GLN A 115 5.96 -7.74 -9.64
C GLN A 115 5.99 -7.21 -11.08
N ASP A 116 7.17 -6.87 -11.56
CA ASP A 116 7.39 -6.36 -12.91
C ASP A 116 8.70 -6.90 -13.47
N ASN A 117 9.00 -6.62 -14.73
CA ASN A 117 10.29 -6.96 -15.34
C ASN A 117 11.16 -5.71 -15.50
N ALA A 118 12.47 -5.89 -15.36
CA ALA A 118 13.45 -4.80 -15.42
C ALA A 118 13.30 -3.93 -16.69
N THR A 119 13.05 -4.55 -17.87
CA THR A 119 12.89 -3.80 -19.12
C THR A 119 11.70 -2.85 -19.10
N ALA A 120 10.58 -3.25 -18.50
CA ALA A 120 9.40 -2.39 -18.37
C ALA A 120 9.63 -1.29 -17.32
N GLY A 121 10.28 -1.64 -16.19
CA GLY A 121 10.69 -0.67 -15.17
C GLY A 121 11.63 0.40 -15.74
N ILE A 122 12.65 0.01 -16.50
CA ILE A 122 13.59 0.94 -17.13
C ILE A 122 12.85 1.88 -18.09
N ARG A 123 11.95 1.36 -18.94
CA ARG A 123 11.15 2.21 -19.84
C ARG A 123 10.27 3.23 -19.07
N PHE A 124 9.70 2.80 -17.94
CA PHE A 124 8.96 3.73 -17.07
C PHE A 124 9.84 4.88 -16.60
N LEU A 125 11.09 4.59 -16.19
CA LEU A 125 12.06 5.60 -15.76
C LEU A 125 12.54 6.46 -16.94
N ASP A 126 12.67 5.89 -18.16
CA ASP A 126 12.99 6.66 -19.38
C ASP A 126 11.89 7.67 -19.72
N ASP A 127 10.62 7.26 -19.54
CA ASP A 127 9.46 8.10 -19.85
C ASP A 127 9.23 9.21 -18.81
N LEU A 128 9.42 8.92 -17.52
CA LEU A 128 9.01 9.79 -16.41
C LEU A 128 10.16 10.45 -15.65
N GLY A 129 11.38 10.04 -15.95
CA GLY A 129 12.58 10.55 -15.32
C GLY A 129 13.07 9.69 -14.15
N ARG A 130 14.36 9.93 -13.83
CA ARG A 130 15.05 9.35 -12.65
C ARG A 130 15.40 10.46 -11.67
N GLY A 131 15.20 10.21 -10.40
CA GLY A 131 15.65 11.12 -9.36
C GLY A 131 17.19 11.05 -9.18
N ASP A 132 17.78 12.10 -8.71
CA ASP A 132 19.17 12.14 -8.24
C ASP A 132 19.19 12.82 -6.86
N PRO A 133 19.62 12.15 -5.78
CA PRO A 133 20.13 10.78 -5.70
C PRO A 133 19.00 9.75 -5.41
N PHE A 134 18.58 9.00 -6.43
CA PHE A 134 17.56 7.96 -6.29
C PHE A 134 18.16 6.60 -6.64
N LEU A 135 18.01 5.61 -5.76
CA LEU A 135 18.50 4.26 -5.95
C LEU A 135 17.35 3.37 -6.46
N TYR A 136 17.53 2.69 -7.59
CA TYR A 136 16.53 1.78 -8.13
C TYR A 136 17.00 0.33 -8.02
N LEU A 137 16.18 -0.50 -7.37
CA LEU A 137 16.43 -1.92 -7.11
C LEU A 137 15.35 -2.79 -7.75
N ASP A 138 15.69 -4.04 -8.09
CA ASP A 138 14.79 -5.02 -8.68
C ASP A 138 14.44 -6.12 -7.66
N ASP A 139 13.17 -6.22 -7.28
CA ASP A 139 12.62 -7.26 -6.42
C ASP A 139 11.82 -8.29 -7.24
N ALA A 140 12.43 -8.84 -8.29
CA ALA A 140 11.81 -9.86 -9.15
C ALA A 140 11.31 -11.09 -8.38
N GLY A 141 11.95 -11.40 -7.25
CA GLY A 141 11.57 -12.50 -6.35
C GLY A 141 10.53 -12.15 -5.29
N SER A 142 10.08 -10.90 -5.23
CA SER A 142 9.14 -10.38 -4.22
C SER A 142 9.60 -10.56 -2.76
N ARG A 143 10.89 -10.71 -2.52
CA ARG A 143 11.43 -10.95 -1.18
C ARG A 143 11.32 -9.71 -0.30
N ALA A 144 11.75 -8.56 -0.82
CA ALA A 144 11.65 -7.31 -0.08
C ALA A 144 10.19 -6.94 0.17
N ALA A 145 9.33 -7.07 -0.83
CA ALA A 145 7.91 -6.78 -0.67
C ALA A 145 7.24 -7.67 0.39
N LEU A 146 7.59 -8.96 0.47
CA LEU A 146 7.08 -9.86 1.50
C LEU A 146 7.56 -9.48 2.90
N GLU A 147 8.86 -9.17 3.06
CA GLU A 147 9.45 -8.78 4.34
C GLU A 147 8.91 -7.42 4.84
N TYR A 148 8.67 -6.46 3.92
CA TYR A 148 8.04 -5.17 4.23
C TYR A 148 6.52 -5.24 4.40
N GLY A 149 5.91 -6.41 4.13
CA GLY A 149 4.46 -6.60 4.20
C GLY A 149 3.71 -5.69 3.23
N VAL A 150 4.21 -5.57 2.01
CA VAL A 150 3.57 -4.82 0.92
C VAL A 150 2.30 -5.55 0.49
N LEU A 151 1.17 -4.86 0.56
CA LEU A 151 -0.15 -5.40 0.22
C LEU A 151 -0.64 -4.92 -1.15
N GLY A 152 -0.11 -3.82 -1.64
CA GLY A 152 -0.49 -3.23 -2.92
C GLY A 152 0.51 -2.16 -3.35
N LEU A 153 0.32 -1.64 -4.59
CA LEU A 153 1.20 -0.60 -5.13
C LEU A 153 0.41 0.68 -5.45
N PRO A 154 1.04 1.84 -5.23
CA PRO A 154 2.32 2.04 -4.56
C PRO A 154 2.22 1.96 -3.05
N GLU A 155 3.31 1.60 -2.38
CA GLU A 155 3.49 1.75 -0.93
C GLU A 155 4.84 2.39 -0.63
N THR A 156 4.85 3.38 0.26
CA THR A 156 6.05 4.11 0.64
C THR A 156 6.31 3.98 2.14
N PHE A 157 7.48 3.49 2.49
CA PHE A 157 7.96 3.36 3.86
C PHE A 157 8.99 4.44 4.17
N PHE A 158 8.96 4.93 5.40
CA PHE A 158 9.88 5.92 5.92
C PHE A 158 10.72 5.29 7.01
N VAL A 159 12.04 5.33 6.81
CA VAL A 159 13.03 4.74 7.70
C VAL A 159 13.88 5.87 8.27
N ASP A 160 14.05 5.91 9.59
CA ASP A 160 14.91 6.89 10.25
C ASP A 160 16.39 6.51 10.13
N ALA A 161 17.28 7.39 10.61
CA ALA A 161 18.73 7.19 10.57
C ALA A 161 19.22 5.99 11.42
N ASP A 162 18.42 5.51 12.37
CA ASP A 162 18.73 4.31 13.15
C ASP A 162 18.34 3.02 12.38
N GLY A 163 17.70 3.16 11.21
CA GLY A 163 17.22 2.06 10.38
C GLY A 163 15.87 1.52 10.84
N THR A 164 15.07 2.29 11.59
CA THR A 164 13.75 1.92 12.08
C THR A 164 12.67 2.44 11.14
N ILE A 165 11.67 1.61 10.82
CA ILE A 165 10.49 2.07 10.08
C ILE A 165 9.64 2.94 11.01
N VAL A 166 9.50 4.22 10.69
CA VAL A 166 8.75 5.21 11.49
C VAL A 166 7.45 5.66 10.83
N GLY A 167 7.23 5.25 9.58
CA GLY A 167 6.00 5.58 8.87
C GLY A 167 5.77 4.77 7.61
N LYS A 168 4.51 4.78 7.16
CA LYS A 168 4.07 4.14 5.91
C LYS A 168 2.96 4.97 5.26
N ILE A 169 3.02 5.14 3.95
CA ILE A 169 1.90 5.61 3.12
C ILE A 169 1.46 4.46 2.23
N SER A 170 0.17 4.13 2.25
CA SER A 170 -0.45 3.15 1.36
C SER A 170 -1.27 3.87 0.30
N GLY A 171 -1.02 3.52 -0.97
CA GLY A 171 -1.62 4.17 -2.14
C GLY A 171 -0.83 5.40 -2.63
N PRO A 172 -1.23 5.98 -3.79
CA PRO A 172 -0.50 7.05 -4.44
C PRO A 172 -0.48 8.32 -3.58
N ALA A 173 0.71 8.77 -3.21
CA ALA A 173 0.92 9.92 -2.36
C ALA A 173 0.99 11.22 -3.17
N PRO A 174 0.15 12.24 -2.90
CA PRO A 174 0.32 13.58 -3.45
C PRO A 174 1.68 14.17 -3.09
N ALA A 175 2.29 14.97 -4.00
CA ALA A 175 3.61 15.56 -3.79
C ALA A 175 3.71 16.37 -2.47
N GLY A 176 2.64 17.10 -2.11
CA GLY A 176 2.59 17.86 -0.85
C GLY A 176 2.62 16.96 0.39
N LEU A 177 1.97 15.80 0.34
CA LEU A 177 2.01 14.81 1.44
C LEU A 177 3.40 14.21 1.57
N LEU A 178 4.02 13.80 0.47
CA LEU A 178 5.39 13.28 0.46
C LEU A 178 6.38 14.27 1.06
N ALA A 179 6.38 15.51 0.57
CA ALA A 179 7.26 16.54 1.06
C ALA A 179 7.05 16.86 2.55
N ALA A 180 5.79 17.00 2.98
CA ALA A 180 5.47 17.24 4.39
C ALA A 180 5.88 16.06 5.29
N THR A 181 5.73 14.82 4.82
CA THR A 181 6.11 13.63 5.57
C THR A 181 7.63 13.53 5.72
N VAL A 182 8.39 13.75 4.63
CA VAL A 182 9.86 13.78 4.69
C VAL A 182 10.35 14.92 5.59
N GLN A 183 9.73 16.10 5.51
CA GLN A 183 10.09 17.22 6.37
C GLN A 183 9.91 16.89 7.86
N ARG A 184 8.79 16.27 8.22
CA ARG A 184 8.54 15.82 9.61
C ARG A 184 9.59 14.81 10.05
N LEU A 185 9.97 13.89 9.17
CA LEU A 185 11.01 12.90 9.46
C LEU A 185 12.38 13.56 9.71
N VAL A 186 12.77 14.54 8.88
CA VAL A 186 13.99 15.33 9.08
C VAL A 186 13.97 16.09 10.43
N LEU A 187 12.78 16.49 10.89
CA LEU A 187 12.59 17.12 12.21
C LEU A 187 12.53 16.11 13.37
N GLY A 188 12.63 14.80 13.11
CA GLY A 188 12.58 13.74 14.12
C GLY A 188 11.16 13.48 14.66
N GLU A 189 10.10 13.84 13.92
CA GLU A 189 8.72 13.61 14.33
C GLU A 189 8.24 12.21 13.95
N ALA A 190 7.39 11.62 14.79
CA ALA A 190 6.74 10.35 14.48
C ALA A 190 5.71 10.52 13.34
N ILE A 191 5.65 9.58 12.41
CA ILE A 191 4.78 9.64 11.23
C ILE A 191 3.58 8.72 11.37
N GLY A 192 3.79 7.44 11.64
CA GLY A 192 2.74 6.43 11.70
C GLY A 192 2.25 5.97 10.31
N THR A 193 1.06 5.38 10.24
CA THR A 193 0.46 4.92 8.97
C THR A 193 -0.50 5.97 8.42
N ILE A 194 -0.38 6.28 7.13
CA ILE A 194 -1.20 7.25 6.40
C ILE A 194 -1.78 6.54 5.16
N THR A 195 -3.06 6.74 4.86
CA THR A 195 -3.65 6.36 3.57
C THR A 195 -3.90 7.61 2.75
N SER A 196 -3.59 7.55 1.46
CA SER A 196 -3.68 8.72 0.57
C SER A 196 -5.08 9.35 0.46
N GLY A 197 -6.15 8.64 0.86
CA GLY A 197 -7.52 9.16 0.89
C GLY A 197 -7.87 10.02 2.12
N GLU A 198 -7.07 10.03 3.19
CA GLU A 198 -7.39 10.77 4.42
C GLU A 198 -6.98 12.25 4.40
N VAL A 199 -6.12 12.64 3.47
CA VAL A 199 -5.55 14.00 3.43
C VAL A 199 -6.54 15.02 2.85
N GLU A 200 -7.52 14.59 2.07
CA GLU A 200 -8.47 15.48 1.37
C GLU A 200 -9.61 16.01 2.26
N ASN A 201 -9.77 15.50 3.49
CA ASN A 201 -10.90 15.82 4.38
C ASN A 201 -10.53 16.59 5.67
N ARG A 202 -9.36 17.26 5.70
CA ARG A 202 -8.96 18.11 6.86
C ARG A 202 -8.87 19.59 6.46
N ASP A 203 -9.99 20.13 6.04
CA ASP A 203 -10.25 21.58 6.02
C ASP A 203 -11.27 21.95 7.11
#